data_22184ce43994af684407d980e0f3711a
#
_entry.id   22184ce43994af684407d980e0f3711a
#
_cell.length_a   1.000
_cell.length_b   1.000
_cell.length_c   1.000
_cell.angle_alpha   90.00
_cell.angle_beta   90.00
_cell.angle_gamma   90.00
#
_symmetry.space_group_name_H-M   'P 1'
#
loop_
_entity.id
_entity.type
_entity.pdbx_description
1 polymer ?
#
loop_
_entity_poly.entity_id
_entity_poly.type
_entity_poly.pdbx_seq_one_letter_code
_entity_poly.pdbx_strand_id
1 'polypeptide(L)' 'MGKQKTSFMIDSELWREWAVFVVKRTGSARKLSEELEKALREYMDRHKAEKE' A
#
# COMPACT_ATOMS: atom_id res chain seq x y z
N MET A 1 16.48 5.83 8.62
CA MET A 1 15.97 5.84 7.42
C MET A 1 14.82 6.70 7.30
N GLY A 2 14.69 7.52 6.47
CA GLY A 2 13.57 8.42 6.30
C GLY A 2 12.62 7.91 5.26
N LYS A 3 11.57 8.66 5.05
CA LYS A 3 10.62 8.35 4.02
C LYS A 3 11.06 9.02 2.75
N GLN A 4 10.78 8.39 1.66
CA GLN A 4 11.18 8.88 0.38
C GLN A 4 9.95 9.20 -0.46
N LYS A 5 9.97 10.35 -1.11
CA LYS A 5 8.87 10.71 -1.96
C LYS A 5 9.02 9.95 -3.25
N THR A 6 8.02 9.24 -3.64
CA THR A 6 8.06 8.38 -4.80
C THR A 6 6.84 8.57 -5.65
N SER A 7 6.99 8.43 -6.96
CA SER A 7 5.80 8.45 -7.80
C SER A 7 5.85 7.27 -8.75
N PHE A 8 4.70 6.74 -9.06
CA PHE A 8 4.61 5.62 -9.96
C PHE A 8 3.22 5.62 -10.57
N MET A 9 3.08 4.86 -11.63
CA MET A 9 1.80 4.77 -12.30
C MET A 9 1.03 3.60 -11.77
N ILE A 10 -0.24 3.81 -11.52
CA ILE A 10 -1.06 2.74 -11.02
C ILE A 10 -2.46 2.93 -11.60
N ASP A 11 -3.16 1.85 -11.80
CA ASP A 11 -4.51 1.90 -12.34
C ASP A 11 -5.39 2.77 -11.45
N SER A 12 -6.10 3.74 -12.06
CA SER A 12 -6.84 4.67 -11.24
C SER A 12 -8.02 4.03 -10.53
N GLU A 13 -8.64 3.03 -11.13
CA GLU A 13 -9.72 2.33 -10.46
C GLU A 13 -9.20 1.55 -9.26
N LEU A 14 -8.08 0.91 -9.44
CA LEU A 14 -7.48 0.15 -8.36
C LEU A 14 -7.09 1.08 -7.22
N TRP A 15 -6.53 2.23 -7.55
CA TRP A 15 -6.14 3.18 -6.54
C TRP A 15 -7.35 3.69 -5.76
N ARG A 16 -8.43 3.92 -6.46
CA ARG A 16 -9.64 4.38 -5.83
C ARG A 16 -10.19 3.33 -4.88
N GLU A 17 -10.19 2.08 -5.30
CA GLU A 17 -10.64 1.00 -4.45
C GLU A 17 -9.77 0.87 -3.21
N TRP A 18 -8.47 1.04 -3.41
CA TRP A 18 -7.54 0.99 -2.29
C TRP A 18 -7.83 2.09 -1.29
N ALA A 19 -8.07 3.30 -1.80
CA ALA A 19 -8.34 4.43 -0.93
C ALA A 19 -9.61 4.21 -0.12
N VAL A 20 -10.66 3.70 -0.76
CA VAL A 20 -11.90 3.43 -0.05
C VAL A 20 -11.70 2.35 1.00
N PHE A 21 -10.97 1.32 0.64
CA PHE A 21 -10.70 0.23 1.55
C PHE A 21 -9.97 0.73 2.79
N VAL A 22 -8.96 1.54 2.60
CA VAL A 22 -8.17 2.04 3.71
C VAL A 22 -9.00 2.96 4.59
N VAL A 23 -9.78 3.84 3.99
CA VAL A 23 -10.60 4.75 4.75
C VAL A 23 -11.62 4.00 5.59
N LYS A 24 -12.22 2.97 5.03
CA LYS A 24 -13.17 2.19 5.77
C LYS A 24 -12.53 1.43 6.91
N ARG A 25 -11.33 0.99 6.69
CA ARG A 25 -10.64 0.20 7.68
C ARG A 25 -10.08 1.03 8.82
N THR A 26 -9.49 2.17 8.48
CA THR A 26 -8.83 2.99 9.50
C THR A 26 -9.62 4.23 9.87
N GLY A 27 -10.57 4.58 9.06
CA GLY A 27 -11.37 5.77 9.31
C GLY A 27 -10.70 7.06 8.87
N SER A 28 -9.62 6.97 8.15
CA SER A 28 -8.91 8.17 7.75
C SER A 28 -8.10 7.96 6.49
N ALA A 29 -8.17 8.93 5.61
CA ALA A 29 -7.37 8.90 4.40
C ALA A 29 -5.90 9.18 4.66
N ARG A 30 -5.60 9.69 5.84
CA ARG A 30 -4.22 9.97 6.19
C ARG A 30 -3.38 8.73 6.30
N LYS A 31 -4.03 7.60 6.50
CA LYS A 31 -3.31 6.34 6.67
C LYS A 31 -3.00 5.66 5.35
N LEU A 32 -3.31 6.29 4.25
CA LEU A 32 -3.09 5.66 2.95
C LEU A 32 -1.65 5.22 2.74
N SER A 33 -0.71 6.10 3.04
CA SER A 33 0.69 5.77 2.86
C SER A 33 1.15 4.68 3.80
N GLU A 34 0.73 4.77 5.03
CA GLU A 34 1.15 3.78 6.02
C GLU A 34 0.60 2.40 5.68
N GLU A 35 -0.65 2.36 5.26
CA GLU A 35 -1.24 1.09 4.91
C GLU A 35 -0.60 0.51 3.65
N LEU A 36 -0.22 1.38 2.73
CA LEU A 36 0.44 0.92 1.54
C LEU A 36 1.82 0.34 1.88
N GLU A 37 2.54 0.97 2.78
CA GLU A 37 3.82 0.45 3.22
C GLU A 37 3.68 -0.93 3.84
N LYS A 38 2.67 -1.09 4.66
CA LYS A 38 2.41 -2.37 5.27
C LYS A 38 2.10 -3.42 4.22
N ALA A 39 1.27 -3.05 3.27
CA ALA A 39 0.89 -3.98 2.22
C ALA A 39 2.11 -4.41 1.41
N LEU A 40 2.99 -3.46 1.13
CA LEU A 40 4.18 -3.77 0.36
C LEU A 40 5.09 -4.73 1.12
N ARG A 41 5.23 -4.51 2.40
CA ARG A 41 6.05 -5.39 3.21
C ARG A 41 5.50 -6.79 3.27
N GLU A 42 4.19 -6.88 3.46
CA GLU A 42 3.56 -8.17 3.53
C GLU A 42 3.64 -8.91 2.21
N TYR A 43 3.48 -8.17 1.14
CA TYR A 43 3.56 -8.77 -0.18
C TYR A 43 4.96 -9.37 -0.40
N MET A 44 5.98 -8.61 -0.07
CA MET A 44 7.35 -9.08 -0.25
C MET A 44 7.67 -10.26 0.66
N ASP A 45 7.20 -10.20 1.89
CA ASP A 45 7.41 -11.29 2.82
C ASP A 45 6.76 -12.56 2.32
N ARG A 46 5.55 -12.44 1.83
CA ARG A 46 4.82 -13.59 1.36
C ARG A 46 5.49 -14.21 0.15
N HIS A 47 5.96 -13.39 -0.77
CA HIS A 47 6.55 -13.91 -1.99
C HIS A 47 8.02 -14.26 -1.85
N LYS A 48 8.62 -13.83 -0.78
CA LYS A 48 9.99 -14.18 -0.50
C LYS A 48 10.16 -15.67 -0.36
N ALA A 49 9.20 -16.31 0.25
CA ALA A 49 9.26 -17.73 0.42
C ALA A 49 9.09 -18.48 -0.88
N GLU A 50 8.40 -17.90 -1.82
CA GLU A 50 8.20 -18.53 -3.08
C GLU A 50 9.39 -18.44 -3.99
N LYS A 51 10.28 -17.51 -3.73
CA LYS A 51 11.31 -17.31 -4.59
C LYS A 51 12.28 -18.35 -4.69
N GLU A 52 12.53 -18.85 -5.01
CA GLU A 52 13.32 -19.79 -5.17
C GLU A 52 14.13 -19.90 -4.95
#